data_b5cc6e62e55d53a7fa7b5e0ee707f1e1
#
_entry.id   b5cc6e62e55d53a7fa7b5e0ee707f1e1
#
_cell.length_a   1.000
_cell.length_b   1.000
_cell.length_c   1.000
_cell.angle_alpha   90.00
_cell.angle_beta   90.00
_cell.angle_gamma   90.00
#
_symmetry.space_group_name_H-M   'P 1'
#
loop_
_entity.id
_entity.type
_entity.pdbx_description
1 polymer ?
#
loop_
_entity_poly.entity_id
_entity_poly.type
_entity_poly.pdbx_seq_one_letter_code
_entity_poly.pdbx_strand_id
1 'polypeptide(L)'
;MYAHVFELLLRLKANCLWPAMWGSFKEYKPLVPILKDENGLYEGNCFNEDDSENARLADEYGIVMGTSHHEPMQRSQQEWIRHKKNYGNGEWNWLTNKNAIKRFFREGIENSKGYDKLVTIGMRGDEDRPMTDAGSREANFRLMEQIISEQRKIIADVTRKPAAETPQVWTLYSEVLDYYDQGLKVPDDVIVMLCDDNFGHVRRLPDRKKNFHKGGYGMYYHVGYYGAPRASKWLTMSHIAEMWEQLQATYQHGVDKLWMLNVGDIKPHEFAIDFFMNMAWNPDAFDASNL
;
A
#
# COMPACT_ATOMS: atom_id res chain seq x y z
N MET A 1 21.74 -0.89 1.33
CA MET A 1 20.86 0.29 1.17
C MET A 1 19.74 0.29 2.23
N TYR A 2 18.96 -0.78 2.37
CA TYR A 2 17.81 -0.82 3.31
C TYR A 2 18.16 -0.63 4.78
N ALA A 3 19.35 -1.03 5.26
CA ALA A 3 19.78 -0.75 6.62
C ALA A 3 19.68 0.74 6.98
N HIS A 4 20.09 1.63 6.08
CA HIS A 4 19.98 3.08 6.29
C HIS A 4 18.51 3.56 6.24
N VAL A 5 17.68 2.94 5.42
CA VAL A 5 16.24 3.25 5.37
C VAL A 5 15.58 2.85 6.69
N PHE A 6 15.85 1.65 7.19
CA PHE A 6 15.30 1.17 8.46
C PHE A 6 15.79 2.01 9.65
N GLU A 7 17.07 2.35 9.69
CA GLU A 7 17.60 3.27 10.70
C GLU A 7 16.90 4.64 10.64
N LEU A 8 16.69 5.20 9.45
CA LEU A 8 15.98 6.47 9.29
C LEU A 8 14.54 6.37 9.82
N LEU A 9 13.81 5.30 9.47
CA LEU A 9 12.45 5.07 9.96
C LEU A 9 12.40 5.04 11.49
N LEU A 10 13.29 4.27 12.13
CA LEU A 10 13.34 4.18 13.59
C LEU A 10 13.67 5.54 14.24
N ARG A 11 14.60 6.31 13.66
CA ARG A 11 14.91 7.67 14.14
C ARG A 11 13.74 8.61 14.02
N LEU A 12 12.88 8.43 13.01
CA LEU A 12 11.64 9.16 12.80
C LEU A 12 10.45 8.56 13.56
N LYS A 13 10.65 7.54 14.42
CA LYS A 13 9.60 6.86 15.19
C LYS A 13 8.62 6.05 14.33
N ALA A 14 8.96 5.76 13.09
CA ALA A 14 8.18 4.89 12.22
C ALA A 14 8.57 3.42 12.46
N ASN A 15 7.63 2.51 12.22
CA ASN A 15 7.83 1.07 12.43
C ASN A 15 7.27 0.20 11.29
N CYS A 16 6.80 0.82 10.22
CA CYS A 16 6.24 0.11 9.07
C CYS A 16 6.76 0.73 7.77
N LEU A 17 7.00 -0.11 6.77
CA LEU A 17 7.45 0.34 5.45
C LEU A 17 6.64 -0.35 4.33
N TRP A 18 6.13 0.47 3.41
CA TRP A 18 5.81 0.06 2.05
C TRP A 18 6.97 0.49 1.15
N PRO A 19 7.81 -0.45 0.69
CA PRO A 19 8.97 -0.09 -0.13
C PRO A 19 8.54 0.38 -1.51
N ALA A 20 9.38 1.18 -2.15
CA ALA A 20 9.20 1.45 -3.58
C ALA A 20 9.39 0.14 -4.36
N MET A 21 8.36 -0.24 -5.11
CA MET A 21 8.32 -1.47 -5.91
C MET A 21 8.03 -1.15 -7.39
N TRP A 22 8.32 0.05 -7.79
CA TRP A 22 8.19 0.52 -9.15
C TRP A 22 9.46 0.18 -9.93
N GLY A 23 9.31 -0.48 -11.03
CA GLY A 23 10.39 -0.71 -11.98
C GLY A 23 9.89 -0.52 -13.39
N SER A 24 10.78 -0.30 -14.28
CA SER A 24 10.70 -0.45 -15.73
C SER A 24 9.38 -0.11 -16.42
N PHE A 25 9.14 1.16 -16.60
CA PHE A 25 8.20 1.59 -17.63
C PHE A 25 8.85 1.42 -19.00
N LYS A 26 8.21 0.73 -19.93
CA LYS A 26 8.68 0.60 -21.32
C LYS A 26 8.95 1.94 -22.01
N GLU A 27 8.30 3.00 -21.56
CA GLU A 27 8.32 4.33 -22.14
C GLU A 27 9.20 5.34 -21.38
N TYR A 28 9.75 4.95 -20.22
CA TYR A 28 10.60 5.84 -19.46
C TYR A 28 11.99 5.93 -20.10
N LYS A 29 12.36 7.11 -20.58
CA LYS A 29 13.74 7.42 -20.99
C LYS A 29 14.46 8.07 -19.81
N PRO A 30 15.21 7.31 -19.01
CA PRO A 30 15.94 7.88 -17.90
C PRO A 30 17.00 8.86 -18.37
N LEU A 31 17.27 9.87 -17.56
CA LEU A 31 18.35 10.84 -17.79
C LEU A 31 19.73 10.21 -17.68
N VAL A 32 19.82 9.05 -17.05
CA VAL A 32 21.04 8.24 -16.93
C VAL A 32 20.78 6.84 -17.49
N PRO A 33 21.81 6.16 -18.04
CA PRO A 33 21.65 4.78 -18.47
C PRO A 33 21.24 3.90 -17.28
N ILE A 34 20.04 3.37 -17.30
CA ILE A 34 19.58 2.34 -16.39
C ILE A 34 19.73 1.01 -17.12
N LEU A 35 20.23 0.01 -16.44
CA LEU A 35 20.38 -1.33 -17.00
C LEU A 35 19.02 -1.88 -17.39
N LYS A 36 18.99 -2.60 -18.49
CA LYS A 36 17.81 -3.34 -18.92
C LYS A 36 18.03 -4.81 -18.57
N ASP A 37 16.96 -5.43 -18.11
CA ASP A 37 16.95 -6.88 -17.92
C ASP A 37 17.01 -7.63 -19.27
N GLU A 38 17.04 -8.95 -19.21
CA GLU A 38 17.06 -9.85 -20.39
C GLU A 38 15.83 -9.69 -21.30
N ASN A 39 14.74 -9.10 -20.80
CA ASN A 39 13.53 -8.83 -21.57
C ASN A 39 13.50 -7.40 -22.16
N GLY A 40 14.59 -6.64 -21.98
CA GLY A 40 14.71 -5.25 -22.43
C GLY A 40 13.91 -4.28 -21.59
N LEU A 41 13.47 -4.68 -20.38
CA LEU A 41 12.81 -3.84 -19.39
C LEU A 41 13.88 -3.18 -18.52
N TYR A 42 13.62 -1.97 -18.07
CA TYR A 42 14.50 -1.31 -17.12
C TYR A 42 14.41 -2.01 -15.76
N GLU A 43 15.54 -2.18 -15.10
CA GLU A 43 15.58 -2.71 -13.73
C GLU A 43 14.83 -1.75 -12.78
N GLY A 44 14.00 -2.32 -11.95
CA GLY A 44 13.27 -1.63 -10.89
C GLY A 44 13.51 -2.30 -9.54
N ASN A 45 12.93 -1.74 -8.50
CA ASN A 45 13.05 -2.28 -7.16
C ASN A 45 11.90 -3.26 -6.87
N CYS A 46 12.23 -4.46 -6.44
CA CYS A 46 11.27 -5.46 -5.95
C CYS A 46 11.78 -6.02 -4.61
N PHE A 47 11.48 -5.33 -3.52
CA PHE A 47 12.02 -5.58 -2.19
C PHE A 47 12.12 -7.07 -1.82
N ASN A 48 11.05 -7.84 -2.07
CA ASN A 48 10.97 -9.25 -1.69
C ASN A 48 11.61 -10.20 -2.71
N GLU A 49 11.91 -9.74 -3.93
CA GLU A 49 12.53 -10.53 -5.00
C GLU A 49 14.01 -10.23 -5.15
N ASP A 50 14.39 -8.95 -5.03
CA ASP A 50 15.75 -8.50 -5.32
C ASP A 50 16.80 -9.14 -4.40
N ASP A 51 16.47 -9.34 -3.11
CA ASP A 51 17.36 -9.97 -2.14
C ASP A 51 16.55 -10.47 -0.92
N SER A 52 16.63 -11.77 -0.62
CA SER A 52 15.99 -12.37 0.55
C SER A 52 16.49 -11.79 1.88
N GLU A 53 17.70 -11.22 1.92
CA GLU A 53 18.25 -10.55 3.08
C GLU A 53 17.50 -9.26 3.43
N ASN A 54 16.79 -8.65 2.50
CA ASN A 54 15.99 -7.46 2.76
C ASN A 54 14.90 -7.72 3.82
N ALA A 55 14.17 -8.84 3.69
CA ALA A 55 13.11 -9.20 4.63
C ALA A 55 13.70 -9.58 6.01
N ARG A 56 14.79 -10.34 6.02
CA ARG A 56 15.51 -10.71 7.26
C ARG A 56 16.02 -9.45 7.99
N LEU A 57 16.60 -8.53 7.25
CA LEU A 57 17.10 -7.28 7.82
C LEU A 57 15.97 -6.41 8.39
N ALA A 58 14.82 -6.33 7.70
CA ALA A 58 13.65 -5.61 8.22
C ALA A 58 13.19 -6.18 9.58
N ASP A 59 13.14 -7.50 9.68
CA ASP A 59 12.77 -8.21 10.90
C ASP A 59 13.77 -7.93 12.04
N GLU A 60 15.08 -7.95 11.76
CA GLU A 60 16.13 -7.59 12.74
C GLU A 60 16.00 -6.15 13.25
N TYR A 61 15.55 -5.23 12.41
CA TYR A 61 15.30 -3.83 12.79
C TYR A 61 13.94 -3.62 13.43
N GLY A 62 13.08 -4.64 13.48
CA GLY A 62 11.72 -4.53 13.99
C GLY A 62 10.80 -3.69 13.10
N ILE A 63 11.07 -3.67 11.80
CA ILE A 63 10.24 -2.97 10.80
C ILE A 63 9.22 -3.93 10.21
N VAL A 64 7.94 -3.62 10.39
CA VAL A 64 6.83 -4.35 9.77
C VAL A 64 6.79 -4.03 8.28
N MET A 65 6.94 -5.04 7.44
CA MET A 65 6.91 -4.86 5.99
C MET A 65 5.52 -5.05 5.43
N GLY A 66 5.11 -4.14 4.55
CA GLY A 66 3.89 -4.25 3.76
C GLY A 66 4.14 -3.92 2.30
N THR A 67 3.08 -3.85 1.53
CA THR A 67 3.11 -3.47 0.11
C THR A 67 1.94 -2.52 -0.19
N SER A 68 2.08 -1.70 -1.22
CA SER A 68 1.08 -0.70 -1.54
C SER A 68 -0.24 -1.32 -2.05
N HIS A 69 -1.25 -0.49 -2.20
CA HIS A 69 -2.63 -0.88 -2.54
C HIS A 69 -2.78 -1.62 -3.87
N HIS A 70 -1.86 -1.42 -4.80
CA HIS A 70 -1.87 -2.13 -6.10
C HIS A 70 -0.93 -3.34 -6.14
N GLU A 71 -0.28 -3.67 -5.03
CA GLU A 71 0.71 -4.73 -4.89
C GLU A 71 0.33 -5.71 -3.78
N PRO A 72 -0.79 -6.43 -3.93
CA PRO A 72 -1.31 -7.28 -2.88
C PRO A 72 -0.44 -8.50 -2.61
N MET A 73 -0.62 -9.09 -1.42
CA MET A 73 -0.04 -10.37 -1.02
C MET A 73 1.49 -10.39 -1.01
N GLN A 74 2.11 -9.26 -0.63
CA GLN A 74 3.56 -9.11 -0.52
C GLN A 74 4.30 -9.25 -1.87
N ARG A 75 3.62 -8.96 -3.00
CA ARG A 75 4.18 -9.09 -4.35
C ARG A 75 4.16 -7.75 -5.08
N SER A 76 5.15 -7.55 -5.92
CA SER A 76 5.21 -6.43 -6.84
C SER A 76 4.58 -6.76 -8.19
N GLN A 77 3.92 -5.81 -8.82
CA GLN A 77 3.51 -5.96 -10.23
C GLN A 77 4.70 -6.12 -11.16
N GLN A 78 5.87 -5.60 -10.81
CA GLN A 78 7.10 -5.80 -11.59
C GLN A 78 7.52 -7.25 -11.62
N GLU A 79 7.40 -7.98 -10.53
CA GLU A 79 7.63 -9.43 -10.52
C GLU A 79 6.70 -10.15 -11.49
N TRP A 80 5.40 -9.74 -11.51
CA TRP A 80 4.46 -10.29 -12.49
C TRP A 80 4.90 -9.99 -13.92
N ILE A 81 5.28 -8.75 -14.23
CA ILE A 81 5.71 -8.35 -15.58
C ILE A 81 6.95 -9.13 -16.02
N ARG A 82 7.94 -9.28 -15.13
CA ARG A 82 9.17 -10.04 -15.39
C ARG A 82 8.89 -11.52 -15.66
N HIS A 83 8.01 -12.12 -14.88
CA HIS A 83 7.81 -13.57 -14.84
C HIS A 83 6.46 -14.03 -15.41
N LYS A 84 5.67 -13.16 -16.02
CA LYS A 84 4.31 -13.46 -16.49
C LYS A 84 4.19 -14.68 -17.40
N LYS A 85 5.25 -15.02 -18.15
CA LYS A 85 5.31 -16.23 -18.97
C LYS A 85 5.19 -17.53 -18.14
N ASN A 86 5.50 -17.47 -16.85
CA ASN A 86 5.41 -18.59 -15.91
C ASN A 86 4.03 -18.69 -15.26
N TYR A 87 3.14 -17.72 -15.52
CA TYR A 87 1.85 -17.58 -14.85
C TYR A 87 0.67 -17.66 -15.84
N GLY A 88 0.33 -18.88 -16.24
CA GLY A 88 -0.83 -19.17 -17.09
C GLY A 88 -0.76 -18.48 -18.46
N ASN A 89 -1.77 -17.66 -18.79
CA ASN A 89 -1.79 -16.86 -20.03
C ASN A 89 -1.00 -15.52 -19.90
N GLY A 90 -0.43 -15.23 -18.74
CA GLY A 90 0.35 -14.02 -18.48
C GLY A 90 -0.47 -12.76 -18.24
N GLU A 91 -1.80 -12.83 -18.29
CA GLU A 91 -2.67 -11.69 -18.04
C GLU A 91 -2.86 -11.44 -16.55
N TRP A 92 -2.75 -10.17 -16.13
CA TRP A 92 -3.14 -9.72 -14.79
C TRP A 92 -4.66 -9.49 -14.74
N ASN A 93 -5.40 -10.58 -14.91
CA ASN A 93 -6.86 -10.56 -14.99
C ASN A 93 -7.45 -11.78 -14.26
N TRP A 94 -8.15 -11.52 -13.17
CA TRP A 94 -8.74 -12.58 -12.35
C TRP A 94 -9.78 -13.42 -13.10
N LEU A 95 -10.53 -12.85 -14.04
CA LEU A 95 -11.56 -13.56 -14.78
C LEU A 95 -10.97 -14.60 -15.74
N THR A 96 -9.78 -14.35 -16.28
CA THR A 96 -9.15 -15.20 -17.30
C THR A 96 -7.95 -15.98 -16.79
N ASN A 97 -7.34 -15.56 -15.65
CA ASN A 97 -6.07 -16.15 -15.18
C ASN A 97 -6.03 -16.40 -13.66
N LYS A 98 -7.20 -16.64 -13.04
CA LYS A 98 -7.36 -16.81 -11.59
C LYS A 98 -6.35 -17.75 -10.94
N ASN A 99 -6.14 -18.93 -11.51
CA ASN A 99 -5.29 -19.96 -10.87
C ASN A 99 -3.81 -19.55 -10.84
N ALA A 100 -3.33 -18.87 -11.87
CA ALA A 100 -1.96 -18.38 -11.91
C ALA A 100 -1.77 -17.19 -10.94
N ILE A 101 -2.74 -16.28 -10.85
CA ILE A 101 -2.71 -15.17 -9.89
C ILE A 101 -2.75 -15.72 -8.45
N LYS A 102 -3.56 -16.73 -8.16
CA LYS A 102 -3.57 -17.40 -6.85
C LYS A 102 -2.22 -18.00 -6.50
N ARG A 103 -1.54 -18.63 -7.46
CA ARG A 103 -0.18 -19.16 -7.25
C ARG A 103 0.80 -18.03 -6.95
N PHE A 104 0.75 -16.96 -7.73
CA PHE A 104 1.58 -15.78 -7.51
C PHE A 104 1.38 -15.18 -6.11
N PHE A 105 0.15 -15.04 -5.67
CA PHE A 105 -0.18 -14.58 -4.31
C PHE A 105 0.32 -15.51 -3.22
N ARG A 106 0.20 -16.83 -3.43
CA ARG A 106 0.69 -17.84 -2.48
C ARG A 106 2.20 -17.72 -2.28
N GLU A 107 2.95 -17.64 -3.36
CA GLU A 107 4.40 -17.50 -3.33
C GLU A 107 4.82 -16.25 -2.54
N GLY A 108 4.10 -15.13 -2.64
CA GLY A 108 4.39 -13.92 -1.86
C GLY A 108 4.25 -14.12 -0.35
N ILE A 109 3.21 -14.83 0.09
CA ILE A 109 3.04 -15.15 1.51
C ILE A 109 4.06 -16.18 1.97
N GLU A 110 4.43 -17.15 1.13
CA GLU A 110 5.47 -18.15 1.42
C GLU A 110 6.84 -17.49 1.59
N ASN A 111 7.22 -16.58 0.69
CA ASN A 111 8.50 -15.86 0.74
C ASN A 111 8.62 -14.93 1.97
N SER A 112 7.51 -14.42 2.45
CA SER A 112 7.48 -13.57 3.65
C SER A 112 7.16 -14.33 4.95
N LYS A 113 7.10 -15.67 4.91
CA LYS A 113 6.78 -16.49 6.07
C LYS A 113 7.86 -16.36 7.15
N GLY A 114 7.40 -16.15 8.39
CA GLY A 114 8.31 -16.03 9.55
C GLY A 114 8.73 -14.60 9.88
N TYR A 115 8.44 -13.63 9.03
CA TYR A 115 8.74 -12.22 9.28
C TYR A 115 7.48 -11.42 9.60
N ASP A 116 7.63 -10.37 10.40
CA ASP A 116 6.56 -9.44 10.71
C ASP A 116 6.10 -8.70 9.46
N LYS A 117 4.79 -8.75 9.22
CA LYS A 117 4.20 -8.19 8.00
C LYS A 117 2.80 -7.66 8.21
N LEU A 118 2.46 -6.68 7.37
CA LEU A 118 1.11 -6.20 7.15
C LEU A 118 0.72 -6.55 5.71
N VAL A 119 -0.21 -7.48 5.54
CA VAL A 119 -0.57 -7.98 4.21
C VAL A 119 -1.62 -7.08 3.57
N THR A 120 -1.28 -6.46 2.46
CA THR A 120 -2.25 -5.78 1.60
C THR A 120 -3.10 -6.81 0.88
N ILE A 121 -4.41 -6.67 0.97
CA ILE A 121 -5.40 -7.50 0.27
C ILE A 121 -6.21 -6.66 -0.73
N GLY A 122 -7.01 -7.33 -1.54
CA GLY A 122 -7.69 -6.75 -2.68
C GLY A 122 -6.88 -6.94 -3.96
N MET A 123 -7.31 -6.32 -5.03
CA MET A 123 -6.62 -6.34 -6.32
C MET A 123 -7.01 -5.12 -7.13
N ARG A 124 -6.03 -4.49 -7.76
CA ARG A 124 -6.25 -3.49 -8.81
C ARG A 124 -5.79 -4.03 -10.15
N GLY A 125 -6.09 -3.30 -11.20
CA GLY A 125 -5.61 -3.61 -12.54
C GLY A 125 -4.11 -3.35 -12.69
N ASP A 126 -3.58 -3.70 -13.84
CA ASP A 126 -2.19 -3.46 -14.18
C ASP A 126 -1.86 -1.95 -14.18
N GLU A 127 -0.64 -1.60 -13.81
CA GLU A 127 -0.18 -0.20 -13.72
C GLU A 127 -1.07 0.70 -12.82
N ASP A 128 -1.56 0.16 -11.71
CA ASP A 128 -2.43 0.88 -10.76
C ASP A 128 -3.76 1.39 -11.37
N ARG A 129 -4.21 0.78 -12.45
CA ARG A 129 -5.51 1.07 -13.06
C ARG A 129 -6.65 0.39 -12.31
N PRO A 130 -7.89 0.78 -12.54
CA PRO A 130 -9.04 0.04 -12.05
C PRO A 130 -8.99 -1.44 -12.49
N MET A 131 -9.46 -2.32 -11.60
CA MET A 131 -9.58 -3.75 -11.90
C MET A 131 -10.44 -3.97 -13.16
N THR A 132 -10.20 -5.06 -13.87
CA THR A 132 -11.01 -5.46 -15.03
C THR A 132 -12.51 -5.45 -14.67
N ASP A 133 -13.30 -4.74 -15.46
CA ASP A 133 -14.75 -4.66 -15.28
C ASP A 133 -15.42 -6.03 -15.53
N ALA A 134 -16.18 -6.49 -14.54
CA ALA A 134 -16.97 -7.72 -14.61
C ALA A 134 -18.36 -7.51 -15.23
N GLY A 135 -18.63 -6.34 -15.81
CA GLY A 135 -19.83 -6.03 -16.58
C GLY A 135 -20.92 -5.30 -15.81
N SER A 136 -20.85 -5.25 -14.48
CA SER A 136 -21.71 -4.41 -13.67
C SER A 136 -21.07 -4.13 -12.31
N ARG A 137 -21.58 -3.11 -11.62
CA ARG A 137 -21.11 -2.76 -10.26
C ARG A 137 -21.23 -3.95 -9.30
N GLU A 138 -22.37 -4.62 -9.29
CA GLU A 138 -22.63 -5.76 -8.43
C GLU A 138 -21.74 -6.96 -8.78
N ALA A 139 -21.40 -7.13 -10.04
CA ALA A 139 -20.43 -8.13 -10.49
C ALA A 139 -19.01 -7.77 -10.02
N ASN A 140 -18.62 -6.50 -10.09
CA ASN A 140 -17.35 -6.02 -9.57
C ASN A 140 -17.22 -6.20 -8.05
N PHE A 141 -18.29 -5.96 -7.29
CA PHE A 141 -18.32 -6.23 -5.84
C PHE A 141 -18.12 -7.71 -5.54
N ARG A 142 -18.90 -8.58 -6.18
CA ARG A 142 -18.76 -10.05 -6.01
C ARG A 142 -17.35 -10.53 -6.41
N LEU A 143 -16.79 -9.97 -7.48
CA LEU A 143 -15.43 -10.30 -7.91
C LEU A 143 -14.40 -9.90 -6.86
N MET A 144 -14.48 -8.69 -6.31
CA MET A 144 -13.58 -8.22 -5.26
C MET A 144 -13.72 -9.05 -3.99
N GLU A 145 -14.93 -9.32 -3.52
CA GLU A 145 -15.18 -10.18 -2.36
C GLU A 145 -14.65 -11.60 -2.57
N GLN A 146 -14.77 -12.14 -3.78
CA GLN A 146 -14.18 -13.44 -4.14
C GLN A 146 -12.66 -13.41 -4.07
N ILE A 147 -12.03 -12.37 -4.63
CA ILE A 147 -10.56 -12.21 -4.61
C ILE A 147 -10.07 -12.16 -3.16
N ILE A 148 -10.66 -11.32 -2.32
CA ILE A 148 -10.31 -11.19 -0.91
C ILE A 148 -10.52 -12.51 -0.17
N SER A 149 -11.61 -13.21 -0.40
CA SER A 149 -11.85 -14.53 0.20
C SER A 149 -10.75 -15.52 -0.15
N GLU A 150 -10.32 -15.57 -1.41
CA GLU A 150 -9.25 -16.47 -1.85
C GLU A 150 -7.87 -16.05 -1.29
N GLN A 151 -7.59 -14.76 -1.23
CA GLN A 151 -6.36 -14.25 -0.59
C GLN A 151 -6.30 -14.66 0.88
N ARG A 152 -7.38 -14.50 1.62
CA ARG A 152 -7.47 -14.90 3.04
C ARG A 152 -7.34 -16.41 3.25
N LYS A 153 -7.87 -17.23 2.34
CA LYS A 153 -7.60 -18.70 2.34
C LYS A 153 -6.12 -18.99 2.15
N ILE A 154 -5.46 -18.31 1.20
CA ILE A 154 -4.02 -18.47 0.98
C ILE A 154 -3.22 -18.10 2.23
N ILE A 155 -3.55 -16.98 2.87
CA ILE A 155 -2.90 -16.56 4.11
C ILE A 155 -3.04 -17.65 5.18
N ALA A 156 -4.25 -18.14 5.43
CA ALA A 156 -4.50 -19.18 6.42
C ALA A 156 -3.76 -20.50 6.09
N ASP A 157 -3.78 -20.90 4.83
CA ASP A 157 -3.12 -22.13 4.38
C ASP A 157 -1.60 -22.07 4.58
N VAL A 158 -0.97 -20.95 4.22
CA VAL A 158 0.50 -20.81 4.29
C VAL A 158 0.97 -20.60 5.72
N THR A 159 0.28 -19.78 6.48
CA THR A 159 0.66 -19.47 7.86
C THR A 159 0.28 -20.57 8.84
N ARG A 160 -0.64 -21.46 8.48
CA ARG A 160 -1.23 -22.49 9.34
C ARG A 160 -1.98 -21.90 10.54
N LYS A 161 -2.53 -20.72 10.38
CA LYS A 161 -3.30 -19.97 11.38
C LYS A 161 -4.55 -19.38 10.72
N PRO A 162 -5.60 -19.06 11.50
CA PRO A 162 -6.71 -18.27 10.99
C PRO A 162 -6.21 -17.00 10.30
N ALA A 163 -6.79 -16.61 9.16
CA ALA A 163 -6.36 -15.41 8.45
C ALA A 163 -6.40 -14.15 9.31
N ALA A 164 -7.32 -14.08 10.28
CA ALA A 164 -7.46 -12.97 11.21
C ALA A 164 -6.26 -12.79 12.17
N GLU A 165 -5.41 -13.80 12.32
CA GLU A 165 -4.19 -13.70 13.14
C GLU A 165 -3.01 -13.08 12.37
N THR A 166 -3.13 -12.90 11.06
CA THR A 166 -2.16 -12.18 10.24
C THR A 166 -2.72 -10.79 9.97
N PRO A 167 -2.03 -9.71 10.38
CA PRO A 167 -2.49 -8.35 10.12
C PRO A 167 -2.71 -8.09 8.63
N GLN A 168 -3.86 -7.56 8.28
CA GLN A 168 -4.25 -7.28 6.90
C GLN A 168 -4.77 -5.85 6.77
N VAL A 169 -4.50 -5.25 5.63
CA VAL A 169 -4.99 -3.93 5.28
C VAL A 169 -5.62 -3.94 3.89
N TRP A 170 -6.74 -3.24 3.75
CA TRP A 170 -7.33 -2.95 2.46
C TRP A 170 -7.46 -1.46 2.27
N THR A 171 -6.74 -0.96 1.28
CA THR A 171 -6.67 0.47 0.97
C THR A 171 -7.78 0.85 0.01
N LEU A 172 -8.61 1.79 0.43
CA LEU A 172 -9.74 2.31 -0.36
C LEU A 172 -9.26 3.44 -1.28
N TYR A 173 -8.44 3.10 -2.27
CA TYR A 173 -7.89 4.06 -3.20
C TYR A 173 -8.73 4.13 -4.48
N SER A 174 -8.92 5.36 -5.01
CA SER A 174 -9.63 5.58 -6.27
C SER A 174 -11.04 4.94 -6.30
N GLU A 175 -11.35 4.11 -7.27
CA GLU A 175 -12.67 3.45 -7.46
C GLU A 175 -13.08 2.54 -6.30
N VAL A 176 -12.12 2.03 -5.53
CA VAL A 176 -12.41 1.15 -4.38
C VAL A 176 -13.11 1.91 -3.26
N LEU A 177 -12.80 3.20 -3.08
CA LEU A 177 -13.55 4.06 -2.14
C LEU A 177 -15.01 4.20 -2.56
N ASP A 178 -15.26 4.40 -3.85
CA ASP A 178 -16.62 4.51 -4.37
C ASP A 178 -17.39 3.19 -4.18
N TYR A 179 -16.73 2.05 -4.35
CA TYR A 179 -17.33 0.74 -4.08
C TYR A 179 -17.68 0.57 -2.59
N TYR A 180 -16.78 0.99 -1.70
CA TYR A 180 -17.01 0.94 -0.25
C TYR A 180 -18.20 1.82 0.16
N ASP A 181 -18.28 3.05 -0.34
CA ASP A 181 -19.40 3.97 -0.08
C ASP A 181 -20.74 3.43 -0.62
N GLN A 182 -20.68 2.58 -1.61
CA GLN A 182 -21.86 1.92 -2.19
C GLN A 182 -22.18 0.55 -1.56
N GLY A 183 -21.48 0.18 -0.50
CA GLY A 183 -21.80 -0.99 0.33
C GLY A 183 -20.95 -2.23 0.13
N LEU A 184 -19.82 -2.15 -0.59
CA LEU A 184 -18.85 -3.22 -0.63
C LEU A 184 -18.35 -3.52 0.78
N LYS A 185 -18.37 -4.78 1.19
CA LYS A 185 -18.03 -5.19 2.55
C LYS A 185 -16.56 -5.52 2.70
N VAL A 186 -15.98 -4.99 3.76
CA VAL A 186 -14.63 -5.36 4.23
C VAL A 186 -14.76 -6.38 5.35
N PRO A 187 -13.95 -7.45 5.40
CA PRO A 187 -13.95 -8.37 6.53
C PRO A 187 -13.66 -7.63 7.85
N ASP A 188 -14.40 -7.96 8.90
CA ASP A 188 -14.43 -7.25 10.19
C ASP A 188 -13.07 -7.09 10.88
N ASP A 189 -12.12 -7.96 10.59
CA ASP A 189 -10.78 -8.03 11.19
C ASP A 189 -9.68 -7.35 10.34
N VAL A 190 -10.04 -6.80 9.18
CA VAL A 190 -9.12 -6.13 8.25
C VAL A 190 -9.09 -4.63 8.55
N ILE A 191 -7.91 -4.02 8.56
CA ILE A 191 -7.78 -2.57 8.66
C ILE A 191 -8.30 -1.93 7.37
N VAL A 192 -9.25 -1.01 7.47
CA VAL A 192 -9.71 -0.19 6.35
C VAL A 192 -8.83 1.05 6.26
N MET A 193 -8.02 1.13 5.21
CA MET A 193 -7.16 2.28 4.99
C MET A 193 -7.84 3.28 4.06
N LEU A 194 -8.14 4.45 4.60
CA LEU A 194 -8.65 5.61 3.88
C LEU A 194 -7.50 6.35 3.20
N CYS A 195 -7.81 7.13 2.17
CA CYS A 195 -6.81 7.90 1.43
C CYS A 195 -7.20 9.37 1.36
N ASP A 196 -6.20 10.22 1.20
CA ASP A 196 -6.41 11.59 0.72
C ASP A 196 -6.69 11.62 -0.81
N ASP A 197 -6.79 12.81 -1.35
CA ASP A 197 -6.99 13.04 -2.79
C ASP A 197 -5.66 13.17 -3.58
N ASN A 198 -4.55 12.69 -3.02
CA ASN A 198 -3.18 12.84 -3.51
C ASN A 198 -2.60 14.26 -3.39
N PHE A 199 -3.33 15.18 -2.78
CA PHE A 199 -2.93 16.58 -2.57
C PHE A 199 -3.06 17.02 -1.11
N GLY A 200 -3.28 16.07 -0.21
CA GLY A 200 -3.36 16.30 1.22
C GLY A 200 -4.79 16.49 1.78
N HIS A 201 -5.84 16.44 0.95
CA HIS A 201 -7.20 16.57 1.43
C HIS A 201 -7.82 15.22 1.72
N VAL A 202 -8.21 14.98 2.94
CA VAL A 202 -8.87 13.74 3.38
C VAL A 202 -10.29 13.68 2.83
N ARG A 203 -10.57 12.71 1.99
CA ARG A 203 -11.85 12.60 1.26
C ARG A 203 -12.96 11.94 2.07
N ARG A 204 -12.62 11.09 3.00
CA ARG A 204 -13.57 10.28 3.75
C ARG A 204 -13.09 10.07 5.17
N LEU A 205 -13.98 10.24 6.12
CA LEU A 205 -13.76 9.90 7.53
C LEU A 205 -14.88 8.98 8.02
N PRO A 206 -14.59 8.06 8.95
CA PRO A 206 -15.60 7.18 9.52
C PRO A 206 -16.55 7.97 10.44
N ASP A 207 -17.80 7.55 10.50
CA ASP A 207 -18.74 8.05 11.51
C ASP A 207 -18.62 7.19 12.77
N ARG A 208 -18.00 7.72 13.82
CA ARG A 208 -17.83 7.01 15.10
C ARG A 208 -19.14 6.59 15.75
N LYS A 209 -20.26 7.22 15.38
CA LYS A 209 -21.59 6.97 15.95
C LYS A 209 -22.34 5.87 15.20
N LYS A 210 -21.86 5.47 14.02
CA LYS A 210 -22.52 4.51 13.14
C LYS A 210 -21.53 3.41 12.72
N ASN A 211 -21.81 2.17 13.09
CA ASN A 211 -21.15 0.98 12.55
C ASN A 211 -19.63 1.14 12.36
N PHE A 212 -18.94 1.53 13.43
CA PHE A 212 -17.49 1.66 13.40
C PHE A 212 -16.86 0.29 13.08
N HIS A 213 -16.01 0.23 12.06
CA HIS A 213 -15.42 -1.01 11.59
C HIS A 213 -14.51 -1.63 12.66
N LYS A 214 -14.69 -2.92 12.97
CA LYS A 214 -13.99 -3.59 14.08
C LYS A 214 -12.48 -3.69 13.86
N GLY A 215 -12.03 -3.90 12.63
CA GLY A 215 -10.61 -3.91 12.25
C GLY A 215 -9.92 -2.55 12.42
N GLY A 216 -10.72 -1.49 12.61
CA GLY A 216 -10.25 -0.13 12.72
C GLY A 216 -9.91 0.50 11.38
N TYR A 217 -9.44 1.75 11.45
CA TYR A 217 -9.14 2.55 10.27
C TYR A 217 -7.70 3.03 10.27
N GLY A 218 -7.12 3.08 9.07
CA GLY A 218 -5.84 3.71 8.77
C GLY A 218 -6.00 4.86 7.79
N MET A 219 -4.93 5.65 7.63
CA MET A 219 -4.83 6.75 6.69
C MET A 219 -3.59 6.60 5.82
N TYR A 220 -3.77 6.68 4.51
CA TYR A 220 -2.70 6.79 3.51
C TYR A 220 -2.67 8.24 3.00
N TYR A 221 -1.63 8.96 3.39
CA TYR A 221 -1.48 10.39 3.16
C TYR A 221 -0.32 10.70 2.24
N HIS A 222 -0.42 11.69 1.37
CA HIS A 222 0.60 12.04 0.38
C HIS A 222 1.26 13.39 0.66
N VAL A 223 2.59 13.41 0.72
CA VAL A 223 3.40 14.64 0.69
C VAL A 223 4.16 14.80 -0.63
N GLY A 224 4.32 13.71 -1.36
CA GLY A 224 4.83 13.70 -2.73
C GLY A 224 3.92 12.90 -3.64
N TYR A 225 3.57 13.45 -4.79
CA TYR A 225 2.71 12.78 -5.76
C TYR A 225 3.24 12.90 -7.18
N TYR A 226 3.25 11.76 -7.88
CA TYR A 226 3.64 11.65 -9.29
C TYR A 226 2.45 11.13 -10.08
N GLY A 227 1.87 11.97 -10.93
CA GLY A 227 0.74 11.58 -11.76
C GLY A 227 -0.04 12.74 -12.34
N ALA A 228 -0.94 12.43 -13.27
CA ALA A 228 -1.86 13.40 -13.84
C ALA A 228 -2.96 13.76 -12.83
N PRO A 229 -3.51 14.98 -12.88
CA PRO A 229 -3.17 16.06 -13.80
C PRO A 229 -1.97 16.91 -13.37
N ARG A 230 -1.39 16.62 -12.24
CA ARG A 230 -0.36 17.47 -11.60
C ARG A 230 0.71 16.58 -10.97
N ALA A 231 1.92 16.68 -11.45
CA ALA A 231 3.07 15.99 -10.90
C ALA A 231 3.95 16.99 -10.15
N SER A 232 3.96 16.89 -8.81
CA SER A 232 4.86 17.65 -7.96
C SER A 232 6.14 16.86 -7.74
N LYS A 233 7.03 16.96 -8.69
CA LYS A 233 8.24 16.14 -8.72
C LYS A 233 9.21 16.64 -7.73
N TRP A 234 9.54 16.93 -6.80
CA TRP A 234 10.53 17.45 -5.86
C TRP A 234 10.34 18.90 -5.38
N LEU A 235 9.11 19.37 -5.51
CA LEU A 235 8.70 20.55 -4.75
C LEU A 235 7.74 20.08 -3.67
N THR A 236 8.02 20.41 -2.43
CA THR A 236 7.04 20.19 -1.36
C THR A 236 5.78 20.98 -1.66
N MET A 237 4.64 20.30 -1.65
CA MET A 237 3.32 20.91 -1.84
C MET A 237 2.51 20.91 -0.56
N SER A 238 3.05 20.31 0.50
CA SER A 238 2.35 20.14 1.76
C SER A 238 2.47 21.40 2.60
N HIS A 239 1.36 22.03 2.87
CA HIS A 239 1.25 23.10 3.87
C HIS A 239 1.08 22.45 5.25
N ILE A 240 1.97 22.73 6.19
CA ILE A 240 1.97 22.08 7.51
C ILE A 240 0.66 22.33 8.27
N ALA A 241 0.12 23.55 8.21
CA ALA A 241 -1.16 23.87 8.85
C ALA A 241 -2.33 23.05 8.27
N GLU A 242 -2.35 22.86 6.96
CA GLU A 242 -3.35 22.00 6.28
C GLU A 242 -3.14 20.52 6.65
N MET A 243 -1.91 20.04 6.61
CA MET A 243 -1.58 18.68 7.03
C MET A 243 -2.04 18.43 8.48
N TRP A 244 -1.75 19.36 9.39
CA TRP A 244 -2.22 19.27 10.77
C TRP A 244 -3.74 19.19 10.85
N GLU A 245 -4.47 20.10 10.20
CA GLU A 245 -5.94 20.11 10.21
C GLU A 245 -6.53 18.77 9.73
N GLN A 246 -6.05 18.29 8.60
CA GLN A 246 -6.54 17.05 7.99
C GLN A 246 -6.22 15.81 8.83
N LEU A 247 -5.02 15.74 9.38
CA LEU A 247 -4.59 14.61 10.20
C LEU A 247 -5.21 14.66 11.61
N GLN A 248 -5.41 15.86 12.17
CA GLN A 248 -6.11 16.02 13.45
C GLN A 248 -7.58 15.62 13.33
N ALA A 249 -8.27 16.05 12.27
CA ALA A 249 -9.62 15.59 11.98
C ALA A 249 -9.67 14.07 11.79
N THR A 250 -8.70 13.49 11.10
CA THR A 250 -8.55 12.06 10.89
C THR A 250 -8.46 11.31 12.23
N TYR A 251 -7.57 11.73 13.10
CA TYR A 251 -7.40 11.15 14.44
C TYR A 251 -8.67 11.29 15.29
N GLN A 252 -9.28 12.47 15.34
CA GLN A 252 -10.51 12.73 16.08
C GLN A 252 -11.68 11.86 15.63
N HIS A 253 -11.70 11.40 14.37
CA HIS A 253 -12.69 10.46 13.85
C HIS A 253 -12.34 9.00 14.09
N GLY A 254 -11.23 8.68 14.80
CA GLY A 254 -10.84 7.33 15.19
C GLY A 254 -10.09 6.56 14.11
N VAL A 255 -9.41 7.26 13.24
CA VAL A 255 -8.48 6.68 12.27
C VAL A 255 -7.10 6.64 12.93
N ASP A 256 -6.85 5.59 13.73
CA ASP A 256 -5.72 5.51 14.65
C ASP A 256 -4.93 4.18 14.58
N LYS A 257 -5.31 3.27 13.67
CA LYS A 257 -4.66 1.95 13.59
C LYS A 257 -3.37 1.96 12.80
N LEU A 258 -3.31 2.74 11.74
CA LEU A 258 -2.18 2.79 10.82
C LEU A 258 -2.17 4.14 10.10
N TRP A 259 -1.06 4.85 10.19
CA TRP A 259 -0.82 6.02 9.35
C TRP A 259 0.35 5.74 8.42
N MET A 260 0.09 5.78 7.12
CA MET A 260 1.08 5.53 6.09
C MET A 260 1.32 6.82 5.29
N LEU A 261 2.57 7.23 5.19
CA LEU A 261 2.96 8.42 4.44
C LEU A 261 3.58 8.03 3.09
N ASN A 262 2.97 8.50 2.01
CA ASN A 262 3.61 8.46 0.70
C ASN A 262 4.53 9.66 0.56
N VAL A 263 5.83 9.39 0.48
CA VAL A 263 6.85 10.44 0.48
C VAL A 263 7.39 10.74 -0.93
N GLY A 264 7.19 9.86 -1.90
CA GLY A 264 7.91 9.96 -3.17
C GLY A 264 9.42 10.00 -2.91
N ASP A 265 10.07 11.05 -3.35
CA ASP A 265 11.46 11.33 -2.98
C ASP A 265 11.52 11.93 -1.56
N ILE A 266 12.50 11.49 -0.75
CA ILE A 266 12.66 12.00 0.62
C ILE A 266 12.99 13.50 0.61
N LYS A 267 13.83 13.93 -0.32
CA LYS A 267 14.15 15.34 -0.50
C LYS A 267 13.29 15.97 -1.60
N PRO A 268 12.72 17.12 -1.38
CA PRO A 268 12.85 18.06 -0.27
C PRO A 268 11.71 17.97 0.78
N HIS A 269 11.20 16.78 1.06
CA HIS A 269 10.04 16.59 1.95
C HIS A 269 10.40 16.38 3.42
N GLU A 270 11.67 16.56 3.81
CA GLU A 270 12.17 16.23 5.15
C GLU A 270 11.33 16.85 6.26
N PHE A 271 10.96 18.11 6.12
CA PHE A 271 10.17 18.81 7.14
C PHE A 271 8.74 18.23 7.25
N ALA A 272 8.09 17.99 6.13
CA ALA A 272 6.76 17.39 6.11
C ALA A 272 6.76 15.95 6.64
N ILE A 273 7.81 15.18 6.34
CA ILE A 273 7.99 13.82 6.85
C ILE A 273 8.17 13.85 8.37
N ASP A 274 9.07 14.70 8.89
CA ASP A 274 9.30 14.83 10.33
C ASP A 274 8.05 15.25 11.07
N PHE A 275 7.33 16.23 10.56
CA PHE A 275 6.06 16.68 11.12
C PHE A 275 5.01 15.55 11.17
N PHE A 276 4.81 14.85 10.04
CA PHE A 276 3.87 13.74 9.99
C PHE A 276 4.21 12.65 11.01
N MET A 277 5.48 12.25 11.12
CA MET A 277 5.90 11.19 12.02
C MET A 277 5.77 11.60 13.49
N ASN A 278 6.07 12.85 13.83
CA ASN A 278 5.86 13.36 15.18
C ASN A 278 4.37 13.43 15.52
N MET A 279 3.53 13.87 14.58
CA MET A 279 2.08 13.90 14.75
C MET A 279 1.49 12.49 14.87
N ALA A 280 1.94 11.52 14.07
CA ALA A 280 1.52 10.14 14.18
C ALA A 280 1.92 9.49 15.52
N TRP A 281 3.07 9.90 16.09
CA TRP A 281 3.53 9.46 17.39
C TRP A 281 2.71 10.01 18.56
N ASN A 282 2.37 11.31 18.50
CA ASN A 282 1.57 11.98 19.53
C ASN A 282 0.71 13.10 18.91
N PRO A 283 -0.49 12.76 18.39
CA PRO A 283 -1.38 13.77 17.77
C PRO A 283 -1.80 14.91 18.69
N ASP A 284 -1.87 14.65 19.99
CA ASP A 284 -2.30 15.63 20.99
C ASP A 284 -1.19 16.65 21.36
N ALA A 285 0.02 16.47 20.86
CA ALA A 285 1.13 17.40 21.08
C ALA A 285 1.05 18.67 20.22
N PHE A 286 0.17 18.70 19.22
CA PHE A 286 0.07 19.77 18.24
C PHE A 286 -1.29 20.46 18.30
N ASP A 287 -1.25 21.77 18.33
CA ASP A 287 -2.41 22.67 18.23
C ASP A 287 -2.09 23.90 17.37
N ALA A 288 -3.07 24.75 17.14
CA ALA A 288 -2.92 25.94 16.30
C ALA A 288 -1.90 26.98 16.83
N SER A 289 -1.42 26.83 18.05
CA SER A 289 -0.47 27.78 18.66
C SER A 289 0.99 27.36 18.54
N ASN A 290 1.23 26.07 18.19
CA ASN A 290 2.57 25.50 18.14
C ASN A 290 2.92 24.81 16.81
N LEU A 291 2.17 25.15 15.77
CA LEU A 291 2.42 24.68 14.39
C LEU A 291 3.62 25.40 13.77
#